data_24eadd4259eaa814c1ab29bd75a99b7e
#
_entry.id   24eadd4259eaa814c1ab29bd75a99b7e
#
_cell.length_a   1.000
_cell.length_b   1.000
_cell.length_c   1.000
_cell.angle_alpha   90.00
_cell.angle_beta   90.00
_cell.angle_gamma   90.00
#
_symmetry.space_group_name_H-M   'P 1'
#
loop_
_entity.id
_entity.type
_entity.pdbx_description
1 polymer ?
#
loop_
_entity_poly.entity_id
_entity_poly.type
_entity_poly.pdbx_seq_one_letter_code
_entity_poly.pdbx_strand_id
1 'polypeptide(L)'
;MANDISGNPWIIDTVNGAPLPFLSRVFVKHMEYAGYAVQGNTCIVTDRNGRQIWLATGAFDLEEVRSGDFGVAVNGLNCTQLDGGGILRVYIK
;
A
#
# COMPACT_ATOMS: atom_id res chain seq x y z
N MET A 1 -0.71 6.77 -14.18
CA MET A 1 -2.12 6.77 -13.74
C MET A 1 -2.19 7.30 -12.32
N ALA A 2 -3.28 7.96 -11.95
CA ALA A 2 -3.42 8.49 -10.59
C ALA A 2 -3.95 7.44 -9.63
N ASN A 3 -3.63 7.59 -8.35
CA ASN A 3 -4.17 6.74 -7.30
C ASN A 3 -5.69 6.93 -7.21
N ASP A 4 -6.39 5.88 -6.80
CA ASP A 4 -7.84 5.90 -6.67
C ASP A 4 -8.24 5.41 -5.28
N ILE A 5 -8.74 6.32 -4.44
CA ILE A 5 -9.25 6.00 -3.11
C ILE A 5 -10.77 6.13 -3.01
N SER A 6 -11.47 6.17 -4.14
CA SER A 6 -12.93 6.27 -4.15
C SER A 6 -13.64 4.96 -3.87
N GLY A 7 -12.94 3.84 -4.03
CA GLY A 7 -13.50 2.50 -3.86
C GLY A 7 -12.90 1.75 -2.68
N ASN A 8 -13.26 0.49 -2.58
CA ASN A 8 -12.69 -0.45 -1.61
C ASN A 8 -12.43 -1.76 -2.35
N PRO A 9 -11.16 -2.11 -2.64
CA PRO A 9 -9.94 -1.49 -2.10
C PRO A 9 -9.57 -0.17 -2.76
N TRP A 10 -8.76 0.62 -2.08
CA TRP A 10 -8.03 1.72 -2.69
C TRP A 10 -6.97 1.15 -3.63
N ILE A 11 -6.81 1.74 -4.81
CA ILE A 11 -5.80 1.31 -5.79
C ILE A 11 -4.71 2.36 -5.85
N ILE A 12 -3.50 1.99 -5.44
CA ILE A 12 -2.35 2.88 -5.38
C ILE A 12 -1.33 2.40 -6.41
N ASP A 13 -1.11 3.18 -7.44
CA ASP A 13 -0.15 2.88 -8.50
C ASP A 13 0.95 3.93 -8.63
N THR A 14 0.90 4.99 -7.83
CA THR A 14 1.84 6.11 -7.89
C THR A 14 2.33 6.46 -6.50
N VAL A 15 3.65 6.46 -6.32
CA VAL A 15 4.30 6.83 -5.06
C VAL A 15 4.05 8.31 -4.78
N ASN A 16 3.59 8.60 -3.57
CA ASN A 16 3.33 9.97 -3.12
C ASN A 16 2.43 10.78 -4.06
N GLY A 17 1.68 10.08 -4.90
CA GLY A 17 0.76 10.74 -5.83
C GLY A 17 -0.57 11.08 -5.20
N ALA A 18 -1.26 12.08 -5.77
CA ALA A 18 -2.59 12.42 -5.29
C ALA A 18 -3.53 11.21 -5.36
N PRO A 19 -4.43 11.02 -4.38
CA PRO A 19 -4.69 11.87 -3.22
C PRO A 19 -3.82 11.56 -1.99
N LEU A 20 -2.70 10.93 -2.16
CA LEU A 20 -1.78 10.65 -1.06
C LEU A 20 -0.83 11.82 -0.84
N PRO A 21 -0.33 12.01 0.38
CA PRO A 21 -0.64 11.20 1.55
C PRO A 21 -2.06 11.46 2.07
N PHE A 22 -2.75 10.39 2.48
CA PHE A 22 -4.04 10.49 3.14
C PHE A 22 -3.79 10.78 4.61
N LEU A 23 -4.23 11.93 5.08
CA LEU A 23 -3.81 12.45 6.40
C LEU A 23 -4.76 12.08 7.53
N SER A 24 -5.98 11.70 7.20
CA SER A 24 -6.99 11.35 8.20
C SER A 24 -6.79 9.93 8.71
N ARG A 25 -7.32 9.67 9.90
CA ARG A 25 -7.33 8.34 10.46
C ARG A 25 -8.17 7.40 9.57
N VAL A 26 -7.65 6.22 9.28
CA VAL A 26 -8.34 5.24 8.44
C VAL A 26 -8.20 3.84 9.05
N PHE A 27 -9.28 3.06 9.01
CA PHE A 27 -9.26 1.68 9.46
C PHE A 27 -8.90 0.78 8.28
N VAL A 28 -7.67 0.28 8.27
CA VAL A 28 -7.18 -0.62 7.23
C VAL A 28 -7.45 -2.06 7.64
N LYS A 29 -8.17 -2.79 6.80
CA LYS A 29 -8.43 -4.20 7.03
C LYS A 29 -7.19 -5.03 6.70
N HIS A 30 -6.69 -4.90 5.47
CA HIS A 30 -5.42 -5.51 5.05
C HIS A 30 -4.94 -4.80 3.78
N MET A 31 -3.71 -5.11 3.36
CA MET A 31 -3.13 -4.57 2.13
C MET A 31 -2.56 -5.70 1.27
N GLU A 32 -2.46 -5.44 -0.03
CA GLU A 32 -1.86 -6.37 -1.00
C GLU A 32 -0.92 -5.62 -1.93
N TYR A 33 0.24 -6.21 -2.19
CA TYR A 33 1.21 -5.72 -3.16
C TYR A 33 1.31 -6.73 -4.29
N ALA A 34 0.98 -6.32 -5.51
CA ALA A 34 0.89 -7.21 -6.66
C ALA A 34 1.40 -6.54 -7.92
N GLY A 35 1.61 -7.32 -8.98
CA GLY A 35 2.00 -6.81 -10.30
C GLY A 35 3.44 -6.35 -10.40
N TYR A 36 4.26 -6.58 -9.38
CA TYR A 36 5.69 -6.25 -9.41
C TYR A 36 6.42 -7.19 -10.40
N ALA A 37 7.54 -6.69 -10.96
CA ALA A 37 8.21 -7.36 -12.08
C ALA A 37 9.15 -8.49 -11.66
N VAL A 38 9.84 -8.36 -10.51
CA VAL A 38 10.87 -9.31 -10.09
C VAL A 38 10.83 -9.53 -8.58
N GLN A 39 11.35 -10.70 -8.17
CA GLN A 39 11.55 -10.98 -6.75
C GLN A 39 12.43 -9.91 -6.12
N GLY A 40 12.10 -9.51 -4.90
CA GLY A 40 12.85 -8.49 -4.18
C GLY A 40 12.34 -7.07 -4.39
N ASN A 41 11.45 -6.83 -5.35
CA ASN A 41 10.78 -5.54 -5.44
C ASN A 41 10.05 -5.25 -4.12
N THR A 42 10.00 -3.99 -3.73
CA THR A 42 9.54 -3.62 -2.38
C THR A 42 8.42 -2.59 -2.45
N CYS A 43 7.46 -2.74 -1.56
CA CYS A 43 6.40 -1.76 -1.31
C CYS A 43 6.51 -1.32 0.14
N ILE A 44 6.57 -0.01 0.38
CA ILE A 44 6.64 0.55 1.73
C ILE A 44 5.46 1.51 1.93
N VAL A 45 4.74 1.29 3.02
CA VAL A 45 3.60 2.11 3.40
C VAL A 45 3.88 2.74 4.76
N THR A 46 3.68 4.04 4.86
CA THR A 46 3.89 4.78 6.10
C THR A 46 2.61 5.48 6.52
N ASP A 47 2.58 5.94 7.78
CA ASP A 47 1.52 6.83 8.26
C ASP A 47 1.84 8.29 7.92
N ARG A 48 0.98 9.21 8.37
CA ARG A 48 1.16 10.65 8.09
C ARG A 48 2.44 11.24 8.71
N ASN A 49 3.02 10.57 9.69
CA ASN A 49 4.23 11.01 10.38
C ASN A 49 5.49 10.35 9.83
N GLY A 50 5.36 9.56 8.78
CA GLY A 50 6.48 8.84 8.18
C GLY A 50 6.86 7.54 8.88
N ARG A 51 6.07 7.09 9.87
CA ARG A 51 6.32 5.82 10.53
C ARG A 51 5.92 4.67 9.60
N GLN A 52 6.81 3.73 9.39
CA GLN A 52 6.51 2.57 8.56
C GLN A 52 5.45 1.70 9.22
N ILE A 53 4.36 1.42 8.50
CA ILE A 53 3.29 0.54 8.97
C ILE A 53 3.27 -0.79 8.24
N TRP A 54 3.82 -0.88 7.03
CA TRP A 54 3.93 -2.14 6.31
C TRP A 54 5.06 -2.08 5.31
N LEU A 55 5.81 -3.18 5.21
CA LEU A 55 6.82 -3.38 4.18
C LEU A 55 6.57 -4.74 3.54
N ALA A 56 6.40 -4.76 2.22
CA ALA A 56 6.23 -5.98 1.45
C ALA A 56 7.42 -6.18 0.52
N THR A 57 7.86 -7.42 0.39
CA THR A 57 8.94 -7.79 -0.52
C THR A 57 8.41 -8.82 -1.50
N GLY A 58 8.65 -8.60 -2.79
CA GLY A 58 8.16 -9.47 -3.85
C GLY A 58 8.67 -10.89 -3.71
N ALA A 59 7.78 -11.87 -3.89
CA ALA A 59 8.07 -13.28 -3.75
C ALA A 59 8.72 -13.85 -5.01
N PHE A 60 9.36 -14.99 -4.86
CA PHE A 60 10.03 -15.69 -5.96
C PHE A 60 9.10 -16.02 -7.13
N ASP A 61 7.85 -16.41 -6.83
CA ASP A 61 6.86 -16.79 -7.82
C ASP A 61 6.07 -15.62 -8.38
N LEU A 62 6.39 -14.38 -7.94
CA LEU A 62 5.73 -13.15 -8.34
C LEU A 62 4.24 -13.09 -7.95
N GLU A 63 3.81 -13.93 -7.02
CA GLU A 63 2.46 -13.86 -6.50
C GLU A 63 2.27 -12.65 -5.60
N GLU A 64 1.01 -12.22 -5.41
CA GLU A 64 0.71 -11.09 -4.55
C GLU A 64 1.19 -11.33 -3.11
N VAL A 65 1.69 -10.27 -2.50
CA VAL A 65 2.12 -10.28 -1.11
C VAL A 65 1.02 -9.60 -0.29
N ARG A 66 0.51 -10.29 0.72
CA ARG A 66 -0.60 -9.80 1.54
C ARG A 66 -0.13 -9.52 2.95
N SER A 67 -0.64 -8.43 3.52
CA SER A 67 -0.49 -8.18 4.94
C SER A 67 -1.47 -9.06 5.73
N GLY A 68 -1.22 -9.21 7.04
CA GLY A 68 -2.24 -9.70 7.95
C GLY A 68 -3.27 -8.59 8.22
N ASP A 69 -4.32 -8.93 8.95
CA ASP A 69 -5.30 -7.93 9.38
C ASP A 69 -4.65 -7.01 10.43
N PHE A 70 -4.81 -5.71 10.25
CA PHE A 70 -4.21 -4.75 11.18
C PHE A 70 -4.97 -4.65 12.49
N GLY A 71 -6.29 -4.77 12.47
CA GLY A 71 -7.10 -4.74 13.69
C GLY A 71 -7.27 -3.40 14.35
N VAL A 72 -6.53 -2.37 13.91
CA VAL A 72 -6.61 -1.01 14.46
C VAL A 72 -6.54 0.01 13.32
N ALA A 73 -7.03 1.22 13.61
CA ALA A 73 -6.90 2.31 12.64
C ALA A 73 -5.47 2.83 12.59
N VAL A 74 -5.06 3.30 11.40
CA VAL A 74 -3.77 3.96 11.20
C VAL A 74 -3.98 5.46 11.04
N ASN A 75 -2.99 6.25 11.43
CA ASN A 75 -3.07 7.72 11.40
C ASN A 75 -2.54 8.25 10.07
N GLY A 76 -3.34 8.08 9.03
CA GLY A 76 -2.97 8.47 7.68
C GLY A 76 -2.29 7.32 6.94
N LEU A 77 -2.14 7.49 5.62
CA LEU A 77 -1.54 6.46 4.79
C LEU A 77 -0.81 7.11 3.63
N ASN A 78 0.42 6.66 3.40
CA ASN A 78 1.21 7.09 2.27
C ASN A 78 2.04 5.92 1.76
N CYS A 79 2.10 5.76 0.44
CA CYS A 79 2.96 4.78 -0.20
C CYS A 79 4.25 5.49 -0.61
N THR A 80 5.36 5.14 0.04
CA THR A 80 6.65 5.82 -0.19
C THR A 80 7.55 5.05 -1.14
N GLN A 81 7.26 3.77 -1.38
CA GLN A 81 8.02 2.96 -2.33
C GLN A 81 7.10 1.92 -2.94
N LEU A 82 7.16 1.78 -4.26
CA LEU A 82 6.30 0.86 -5.02
C LEU A 82 7.08 0.39 -6.23
N ASP A 83 7.97 -0.56 -6.02
CA ASP A 83 8.93 -1.00 -7.03
C ASP A 83 8.30 -1.89 -8.09
N GLY A 84 8.99 -1.97 -9.24
CA GLY A 84 8.67 -2.93 -10.29
C GLY A 84 7.36 -2.70 -11.02
N GLY A 85 6.82 -1.48 -10.98
CA GLY A 85 5.54 -1.17 -11.60
C GLY A 85 4.36 -1.81 -10.87
N GLY A 86 4.56 -2.22 -9.61
CA GLY A 86 3.54 -2.88 -8.83
C GLY A 86 2.37 -1.99 -8.45
N ILE A 87 1.36 -2.62 -7.90
CA ILE A 87 0.15 -1.96 -7.43
C ILE A 87 -0.07 -2.33 -5.97
N LEU A 88 -0.38 -1.33 -5.15
CA LEU A 88 -0.79 -1.51 -3.77
C LEU A 88 -2.32 -1.42 -3.70
N ARG A 89 -2.96 -2.45 -3.16
CA ARG A 89 -4.39 -2.42 -2.87
C ARG A 89 -4.57 -2.33 -1.36
N VAL A 90 -5.34 -1.34 -0.92
CA VAL A 90 -5.61 -1.10 0.50
C VAL A 90 -7.09 -1.36 0.75
N TYR A 91 -7.37 -2.45 1.46
CA TYR A 91 -8.74 -2.81 1.81
C TYR A 91 -9.09 -2.13 3.13
N ILE A 92 -10.11 -1.30 3.10
CA ILE A 92 -10.57 -0.55 4.27
C ILE A 92 -11.86 -1.14 4.82
N LYS A 93 -12.09 -0.87 6.08
CA LYS A 93 -13.29 -1.34 6.75
C LYS A 93 -14.45 -0.36 6.59
#